data_1cc3d9d19ccdaf8888e169465aacc988
#
_entry.id   1cc3d9d19ccdaf8888e169465aacc988
#
_cell.length_a   1.000
_cell.length_b   1.000
_cell.length_c   1.000
_cell.angle_alpha   90.00
_cell.angle_beta   90.00
_cell.angle_gamma   90.00
#
_symmetry.space_group_name_H-M   'P 1'
#
loop_
_entity.id
_entity.type
_entity.pdbx_description
1 polymer ?
#
loop_
_entity_poly.entity_id
_entity_poly.type
_entity_poly.pdbx_seq_one_letter_code
_entity_poly.pdbx_strand_id
1 'polypeptide(L)'
;MQAQESKRPGTLYISWGYNTEWYTNNSIHIDQPSLNSKYEIVKIRGEDHRGWDKSLLKQDLTIPQYNFRIGYFFNQNQDLAIEINFDHTKFIVRQGQQAQIKGIFTGNQVDNTVNFTEINGFYYFLNNGANFLLFNIVKRYPIYTTANNTFKLDLMGKVGIGPVIPHVQNSLFGLANDPSFQFGGWNTGIETALKATIYRYVYLELSQKIDYSRYSNLKVYQGTARQNFACYELILSLGLNLKLR
;
A
#
# COMPACT_ATOMS: atom_id res chain seq x y z
N MET A 1 2.35 46.97 -24.39
CA MET A 1 2.20 46.50 -23.00
C MET A 1 1.62 45.09 -23.04
N GLN A 2 2.44 44.07 -22.86
CA GLN A 2 1.95 42.71 -22.66
C GLN A 2 1.34 42.65 -21.25
N ALA A 3 0.05 42.35 -21.18
CA ALA A 3 -0.59 42.08 -19.90
C ALA A 3 0.13 40.90 -19.24
N GLN A 4 0.71 41.12 -18.08
CA GLN A 4 1.31 40.10 -17.26
C GLN A 4 0.17 39.16 -16.84
N GLU A 5 0.05 37.98 -17.47
CA GLU A 5 -0.92 36.96 -17.07
C GLU A 5 -0.65 36.63 -15.59
N SER A 6 -1.59 37.00 -14.73
CA SER A 6 -1.52 36.67 -13.32
C SER A 6 -1.55 35.15 -13.20
N LYS A 7 -0.45 34.55 -12.80
CA LYS A 7 -0.37 33.10 -12.54
C LYS A 7 -1.45 32.74 -11.53
N ARG A 8 -2.36 31.84 -11.91
CA ARG A 8 -3.35 31.31 -10.96
C ARG A 8 -2.59 30.58 -9.84
N PRO A 9 -2.91 30.86 -8.58
CA PRO A 9 -2.28 30.16 -7.46
C PRO A 9 -2.60 28.66 -7.55
N GLY A 10 -1.65 27.84 -7.15
CA GLY A 10 -1.82 26.38 -7.11
C GLY A 10 -2.87 25.95 -6.09
N THR A 11 -3.29 24.69 -6.17
CA THR A 11 -4.23 24.10 -5.22
C THR A 11 -3.53 22.95 -4.52
N LEU A 12 -3.35 23.08 -3.20
CA LEU A 12 -2.97 22.00 -2.32
C LEU A 12 -4.21 21.15 -2.03
N TYR A 13 -4.05 19.84 -1.94
CA TYR A 13 -5.11 18.96 -1.45
C TYR A 13 -4.55 17.93 -0.47
N ILE A 14 -5.38 17.56 0.47
CA ILE A 14 -5.11 16.51 1.45
C ILE A 14 -6.30 15.57 1.54
N SER A 15 -6.07 14.30 1.78
CA SER A 15 -7.14 13.35 2.07
C SER A 15 -6.71 12.25 3.02
N TRP A 16 -7.71 11.71 3.68
CA TRP A 16 -7.65 10.50 4.48
C TRP A 16 -8.75 9.55 4.02
N GLY A 17 -8.46 8.25 3.97
CA GLY A 17 -9.41 7.24 3.56
C GLY A 17 -9.07 5.87 4.08
N TYR A 18 -9.87 4.90 3.65
CA TYR A 18 -9.70 3.49 3.97
C TYR A 18 -9.64 2.68 2.69
N ASN A 19 -8.89 1.60 2.73
CA ASN A 19 -8.62 0.73 1.60
C ASN A 19 -8.95 -0.73 1.91
N THR A 20 -9.06 -1.51 0.85
CA THR A 20 -9.14 -2.97 0.88
C THR A 20 -8.34 -3.52 -0.30
N GLU A 21 -7.66 -4.65 -0.09
CA GLU A 21 -6.70 -5.17 -1.05
C GLU A 21 -6.93 -6.64 -1.41
N TRP A 22 -6.50 -6.97 -2.63
CA TRP A 22 -6.41 -8.33 -3.15
C TRP A 22 -5.02 -8.57 -3.71
N TYR A 23 -4.34 -9.58 -3.20
CA TYR A 23 -2.95 -9.90 -3.52
C TYR A 23 -2.85 -11.07 -4.49
N THR A 24 -1.90 -11.00 -5.40
CA THR A 24 -1.52 -12.18 -6.20
C THR A 24 -0.80 -13.20 -5.31
N ASN A 25 -0.88 -14.49 -5.71
CA ASN A 25 -0.03 -15.51 -5.09
C ASN A 25 1.44 -15.14 -5.31
N ASN A 26 2.26 -15.40 -4.31
CA ASN A 26 3.68 -15.12 -4.37
C ASN A 26 4.48 -16.21 -3.62
N SER A 27 5.81 -16.15 -3.72
CA SER A 27 6.71 -16.99 -2.94
C SER A 27 7.55 -16.13 -2.01
N ILE A 28 7.87 -16.66 -0.84
CA ILE A 28 8.80 -16.03 0.11
C ILE A 28 10.11 -16.80 0.07
N HIS A 29 11.20 -16.13 -0.28
CA HIS A 29 12.53 -16.70 -0.24
C HIS A 29 13.21 -16.30 1.07
N ILE A 30 13.69 -17.27 1.81
CA ILE A 30 14.34 -17.10 3.11
C ILE A 30 15.83 -17.44 2.96
N ASP A 31 16.69 -16.59 3.53
CA ASP A 31 18.14 -16.79 3.58
C ASP A 31 18.65 -16.54 5.01
N GLN A 32 19.10 -17.59 5.68
CA GLN A 32 19.58 -17.60 7.07
C GLN A 32 20.97 -18.28 7.12
N PRO A 33 22.04 -17.58 6.69
CA PRO A 33 23.38 -18.17 6.53
C PRO A 33 23.93 -18.77 7.83
N SER A 34 23.71 -18.11 8.97
CA SER A 34 24.15 -18.60 10.29
C SER A 34 23.48 -19.90 10.73
N LEU A 35 22.33 -20.22 10.16
CA LEU A 35 21.60 -21.47 10.40
C LEU A 35 21.82 -22.50 9.27
N ASN A 36 22.71 -22.20 8.32
CA ASN A 36 22.90 -23.01 7.12
C ASN A 36 21.56 -23.33 6.43
N SER A 37 20.69 -22.29 6.29
CA SER A 37 19.34 -22.45 5.78
C SER A 37 19.08 -21.47 4.64
N LYS A 38 18.58 -22.01 3.52
CA LYS A 38 18.15 -21.23 2.34
C LYS A 38 17.03 -21.97 1.65
N TYR A 39 15.81 -21.43 1.77
CA TYR A 39 14.63 -22.10 1.27
C TYR A 39 13.58 -21.13 0.73
N GLU A 40 12.64 -21.65 -0.03
CA GLU A 40 11.50 -20.95 -0.58
C GLU A 40 10.21 -21.55 -0.03
N ILE A 41 9.30 -20.67 0.38
CA ILE A 41 7.91 -21.00 0.68
C ILE A 41 7.11 -20.69 -0.57
N VAL A 42 6.63 -21.74 -1.25
CA VAL A 42 6.17 -21.66 -2.64
C VAL A 42 4.70 -21.32 -2.73
N LYS A 43 4.35 -20.36 -3.57
CA LYS A 43 2.98 -20.01 -4.00
C LYS A 43 1.99 -19.80 -2.85
N ILE A 44 2.38 -19.03 -1.85
CA ILE A 44 1.49 -18.63 -0.78
C ILE A 44 0.43 -17.64 -1.26
N ARG A 45 -0.72 -17.68 -0.63
CA ARG A 45 -1.79 -16.71 -0.77
C ARG A 45 -1.75 -15.73 0.40
N GLY A 46 -1.63 -14.45 0.09
CA GLY A 46 -1.81 -13.38 1.06
C GLY A 46 -3.27 -12.96 1.18
N GLU A 47 -3.65 -12.52 2.35
CA GLU A 47 -4.96 -11.96 2.66
C GLU A 47 -4.83 -10.56 3.23
N ASP A 48 -5.86 -9.80 3.00
CA ASP A 48 -6.10 -8.48 3.56
C ASP A 48 -6.55 -8.58 5.03
N HIS A 49 -6.21 -7.57 5.84
CA HIS A 49 -6.67 -7.45 7.21
C HIS A 49 -7.18 -6.05 7.49
N ARG A 50 -8.28 -5.71 6.83
CA ARG A 50 -8.87 -4.36 6.77
C ARG A 50 -9.07 -3.68 8.12
N GLY A 51 -9.64 -4.40 9.07
CA GLY A 51 -9.94 -3.90 10.42
C GLY A 51 -11.12 -2.92 10.49
N TRP A 52 -11.44 -2.16 9.43
CA TRP A 52 -12.52 -1.19 9.40
C TRP A 52 -13.92 -1.81 9.33
N ASP A 53 -14.03 -3.04 8.88
CA ASP A 53 -15.27 -3.82 8.81
C ASP A 53 -15.76 -4.30 10.19
N LYS A 54 -14.90 -4.33 11.21
CA LYS A 54 -15.23 -4.86 12.54
C LYS A 54 -15.73 -3.82 13.52
N SER A 55 -15.32 -2.57 13.45
CA SER A 55 -15.80 -1.51 14.36
C SER A 55 -15.13 -0.15 14.12
N LEU A 56 -15.28 0.42 12.92
CA LEU A 56 -14.64 1.67 12.51
C LEU A 56 -14.76 2.82 13.54
N LEU A 57 -15.90 2.94 14.20
CA LEU A 57 -16.17 4.01 15.19
C LEU A 57 -15.74 3.68 16.62
N LYS A 58 -15.20 2.48 16.88
CA LYS A 58 -14.82 2.02 18.22
C LYS A 58 -13.33 1.83 18.42
N GLN A 59 -12.52 2.21 17.44
CA GLN A 59 -11.07 2.04 17.46
C GLN A 59 -10.39 3.29 16.90
N ASP A 60 -9.11 3.45 17.16
CA ASP A 60 -8.33 4.56 16.64
C ASP A 60 -8.30 4.56 15.12
N LEU A 61 -8.31 5.75 14.50
CA LEU A 61 -8.36 5.93 13.03
C LEU A 61 -7.21 5.24 12.29
N THR A 62 -6.11 4.96 12.98
CA THR A 62 -4.89 4.35 12.43
C THR A 62 -4.81 2.83 12.60
N ILE A 63 -5.76 2.20 13.32
CA ILE A 63 -5.78 0.74 13.49
C ILE A 63 -6.28 0.03 12.23
N PRO A 64 -7.38 0.48 11.57
CA PRO A 64 -7.76 -0.05 10.27
C PRO A 64 -6.72 0.26 9.19
N GLN A 65 -6.80 -0.43 8.08
CA GLN A 65 -6.07 -0.03 6.87
C GLN A 65 -6.55 1.33 6.40
N TYR A 66 -5.63 2.24 6.21
CA TYR A 66 -5.91 3.62 5.81
C TYR A 66 -4.95 4.10 4.73
N ASN A 67 -5.35 5.15 4.05
CA ASN A 67 -4.48 5.90 3.17
C ASN A 67 -4.47 7.38 3.55
N PHE A 68 -3.34 8.00 3.32
CA PHE A 68 -3.15 9.44 3.46
C PHE A 68 -2.51 10.00 2.21
N ARG A 69 -3.03 11.14 1.72
CA ARG A 69 -2.50 11.80 0.53
C ARG A 69 -2.33 13.28 0.75
N ILE A 70 -1.25 13.82 0.21
CA ILE A 70 -1.01 15.23 0.08
C ILE A 70 -0.50 15.52 -1.33
N GLY A 71 -1.13 16.45 -2.05
CA GLY A 71 -0.73 16.77 -3.42
C GLY A 71 -0.95 18.21 -3.77
N TYR A 72 -0.25 18.65 -4.81
CA TYR A 72 -0.25 20.03 -5.24
C TYR A 72 -0.40 20.15 -6.76
N PHE A 73 -1.52 20.77 -7.19
CA PHE A 73 -1.74 21.17 -8.59
C PHE A 73 -0.97 22.43 -8.87
N PHE A 74 0.06 22.34 -9.72
CA PHE A 74 1.04 23.41 -9.93
C PHE A 74 0.88 24.15 -11.24
N ASN A 75 0.17 23.59 -12.24
CA ASN A 75 0.03 24.24 -13.53
C ASN A 75 -1.18 25.17 -13.59
N GLN A 76 -1.22 26.08 -14.59
CA GLN A 76 -2.28 27.09 -14.76
C GLN A 76 -3.67 26.48 -14.91
N ASN A 77 -3.79 25.36 -15.60
CA ASN A 77 -5.05 24.63 -15.78
C ASN A 77 -5.45 23.85 -14.53
N GLN A 78 -4.54 23.70 -13.57
CA GLN A 78 -4.71 22.90 -12.35
C GLN A 78 -5.14 21.45 -12.64
N ASP A 79 -4.54 20.86 -13.66
CA ASP A 79 -4.82 19.52 -14.12
C ASP A 79 -3.62 18.57 -13.99
N LEU A 80 -2.43 19.10 -13.62
CA LEU A 80 -1.23 18.37 -13.28
C LEU A 80 -0.84 18.63 -11.82
N ALA A 81 -0.59 17.55 -11.07
CA ALA A 81 -0.15 17.62 -9.70
C ALA A 81 1.00 16.62 -9.44
N ILE A 82 1.74 16.91 -8.39
CA ILE A 82 2.57 15.94 -7.68
C ILE A 82 1.83 15.55 -6.41
N GLU A 83 1.93 14.28 -6.01
CA GLU A 83 1.27 13.76 -4.82
C GLU A 83 2.21 12.82 -4.06
N ILE A 84 2.22 12.93 -2.74
CA ILE A 84 2.77 11.92 -1.84
C ILE A 84 1.57 11.12 -1.33
N ASN A 85 1.63 9.82 -1.51
CA ASN A 85 0.61 8.87 -1.10
C ASN A 85 1.24 7.86 -0.14
N PHE A 86 0.61 7.66 1.01
CA PHE A 86 0.95 6.64 1.98
C PHE A 86 -0.25 5.72 2.17
N ASP A 87 -0.07 4.43 1.81
CA ASP A 87 -1.09 3.40 2.03
C ASP A 87 -0.61 2.46 3.13
N HIS A 88 -1.33 2.47 4.24
CA HIS A 88 -1.15 1.51 5.32
C HIS A 88 -1.89 0.24 4.96
N THR A 89 -1.24 -0.62 4.20
CA THR A 89 -1.76 -1.91 3.76
C THR A 89 -1.30 -3.01 4.72
N LYS A 90 -2.02 -4.12 4.76
CA LYS A 90 -1.68 -5.28 5.60
C LYS A 90 -1.70 -6.55 4.76
N PHE A 91 -0.59 -7.26 4.77
CA PHE A 91 -0.46 -8.54 4.09
C PHE A 91 -0.26 -9.64 5.13
N ILE A 92 -1.20 -10.58 5.18
CA ILE A 92 -1.12 -11.75 6.07
C ILE A 92 -1.09 -13.00 5.20
N VAL A 93 -0.11 -13.87 5.41
CA VAL A 93 -0.16 -15.19 4.80
C VAL A 93 -1.35 -15.94 5.36
N ARG A 94 -2.25 -16.38 4.48
CA ARG A 94 -3.53 -16.99 4.83
C ARG A 94 -3.35 -18.11 5.83
N GLN A 95 -4.05 -18.03 6.96
CA GLN A 95 -4.03 -19.07 7.97
C GLN A 95 -4.76 -20.33 7.49
N GLY A 96 -4.24 -21.49 7.88
CA GLY A 96 -4.80 -22.78 7.49
C GLY A 96 -4.44 -23.25 6.07
N GLN A 97 -3.67 -22.45 5.29
CA GLN A 97 -3.20 -22.92 3.99
C GLN A 97 -1.99 -23.86 4.14
N GLN A 98 -1.94 -24.82 3.26
CA GLN A 98 -0.75 -25.63 3.06
C GLN A 98 0.17 -24.95 2.04
N ALA A 99 1.47 -24.88 2.36
CA ALA A 99 2.49 -24.36 1.47
C ALA A 99 3.66 -25.34 1.39
N GLN A 100 4.23 -25.47 0.19
CA GLN A 100 5.43 -26.28 -0.02
C GLN A 100 6.66 -25.45 0.35
N ILE A 101 7.59 -26.05 1.10
CA ILE A 101 8.91 -25.50 1.39
C ILE A 101 9.94 -26.29 0.65
N LYS A 102 10.78 -25.60 -0.14
CA LYS A 102 11.86 -26.20 -0.94
C LYS A 102 13.19 -25.53 -0.68
N GLY A 103 14.24 -26.32 -0.54
CA GLY A 103 15.60 -25.80 -0.40
C GLY A 103 16.42 -26.52 0.64
N ILE A 104 17.17 -25.76 1.43
CA ILE A 104 18.02 -26.27 2.51
C ILE A 104 17.55 -25.67 3.83
N PHE A 105 17.32 -26.52 4.84
CA PHE A 105 17.03 -26.11 6.20
C PHE A 105 17.97 -26.82 7.16
N THR A 106 18.73 -26.07 7.96
CA THR A 106 19.77 -26.55 8.88
C THR A 106 20.74 -27.56 8.23
N GLY A 107 21.17 -27.24 6.99
CA GLY A 107 22.10 -28.06 6.22
C GLY A 107 21.47 -29.23 5.48
N ASN A 108 20.20 -29.53 5.70
CA ASN A 108 19.52 -30.67 5.10
C ASN A 108 18.57 -30.20 3.97
N GLN A 109 18.49 -31.03 2.91
CA GLN A 109 17.52 -30.78 1.84
C GLN A 109 16.11 -30.94 2.39
N VAL A 110 15.24 -29.94 2.09
CA VAL A 110 13.82 -30.02 2.43
C VAL A 110 12.96 -29.89 1.18
N ASP A 111 11.91 -30.69 1.10
CA ASP A 111 10.80 -30.59 0.14
C ASP A 111 9.54 -31.07 0.88
N ASN A 112 9.06 -30.23 1.81
CA ASN A 112 7.99 -30.59 2.73
C ASN A 112 6.81 -29.62 2.58
N THR A 113 5.61 -30.12 2.88
CA THR A 113 4.43 -29.28 3.04
C THR A 113 4.27 -28.87 4.49
N VAL A 114 4.05 -27.58 4.74
CA VAL A 114 3.76 -27.03 6.07
C VAL A 114 2.39 -26.37 6.07
N ASN A 115 1.76 -26.37 7.24
CA ASN A 115 0.50 -25.67 7.44
C ASN A 115 0.77 -24.32 8.12
N PHE A 116 0.36 -23.22 7.49
CA PHE A 116 0.46 -21.89 8.07
C PHE A 116 -0.59 -21.70 9.16
N THR A 117 -0.15 -21.62 10.41
CA THR A 117 -1.01 -21.35 11.56
C THR A 117 -0.23 -20.75 12.71
N GLU A 118 -0.74 -19.69 13.33
CA GLU A 118 -0.15 -19.08 14.53
C GLU A 118 -0.05 -20.08 15.68
N ILE A 119 -1.04 -20.95 15.83
CA ILE A 119 -1.09 -21.98 16.90
C ILE A 119 0.13 -22.89 16.83
N ASN A 120 0.59 -23.22 15.63
CA ASN A 120 1.77 -24.09 15.45
C ASN A 120 3.07 -23.27 15.33
N GLY A 121 3.03 -21.95 15.52
CA GLY A 121 4.20 -21.10 15.42
C GLY A 121 4.78 -21.02 13.99
N PHE A 122 3.97 -21.21 12.95
CA PHE A 122 4.37 -21.07 11.57
C PHE A 122 3.50 -20.02 10.88
N TYR A 123 3.93 -18.76 10.90
CA TYR A 123 3.21 -17.64 10.32
C TYR A 123 4.16 -16.59 9.72
N TYR A 124 3.64 -15.76 8.82
CA TYR A 124 4.35 -14.64 8.22
C TYR A 124 3.36 -13.51 7.90
N PHE A 125 3.59 -12.36 8.54
CA PHE A 125 2.71 -11.21 8.47
C PHE A 125 3.47 -9.92 8.19
N LEU A 126 2.88 -9.05 7.39
CA LEU A 126 3.16 -7.63 7.31
C LEU A 126 1.93 -6.89 7.89
N ASN A 127 1.55 -7.24 9.13
CA ASN A 127 0.26 -6.87 9.73
C ASN A 127 0.25 -5.45 10.33
N ASN A 128 1.37 -4.99 10.88
CA ASN A 128 1.52 -3.60 11.30
C ASN A 128 1.86 -2.68 10.12
N GLY A 129 1.79 -3.19 8.92
CA GLY A 129 1.89 -2.51 7.65
C GLY A 129 2.81 -3.21 6.67
N ALA A 130 2.32 -3.44 5.46
CA ALA A 130 3.12 -3.66 4.27
C ALA A 130 3.58 -2.33 3.67
N ASN A 131 2.90 -1.27 4.00
CA ASN A 131 3.09 0.18 3.79
C ASN A 131 3.75 0.57 2.47
N PHE A 132 2.96 1.17 1.60
CA PHE A 132 3.43 1.76 0.36
C PHE A 132 3.57 3.27 0.51
N LEU A 133 4.74 3.81 0.21
CA LEU A 133 4.95 5.24 0.06
C LEU A 133 5.21 5.54 -1.41
N LEU A 134 4.32 6.25 -2.06
CA LEU A 134 4.42 6.58 -3.47
C LEU A 134 4.57 8.08 -3.69
N PHE A 135 5.41 8.43 -4.65
CA PHE A 135 5.51 9.76 -5.22
C PHE A 135 4.85 9.72 -6.59
N ASN A 136 3.66 10.32 -6.69
CA ASN A 136 2.79 10.25 -7.85
C ASN A 136 2.88 11.50 -8.72
N ILE A 137 2.78 11.29 -10.03
CA ILE A 137 2.33 12.31 -10.97
C ILE A 137 0.84 12.08 -11.18
N VAL A 138 0.07 13.16 -11.07
CA VAL A 138 -1.39 13.12 -11.14
C VAL A 138 -1.88 13.97 -12.32
N LYS A 139 -2.74 13.39 -13.15
CA LYS A 139 -3.47 14.11 -14.20
C LYS A 139 -4.95 14.11 -13.89
N ARG A 140 -5.57 15.28 -13.91
CA ARG A 140 -7.00 15.51 -13.72
C ARG A 140 -7.69 15.78 -15.05
N TYR A 141 -8.84 15.13 -15.26
CA TYR A 141 -9.73 15.33 -16.40
C TYR A 141 -11.11 15.73 -15.89
N PRO A 142 -11.54 16.99 -16.07
CA PRO A 142 -12.89 17.42 -15.70
C PRO A 142 -13.95 16.66 -16.51
N ILE A 143 -14.91 16.02 -15.84
CA ILE A 143 -16.04 15.32 -16.48
C ILE A 143 -17.27 16.22 -16.45
N TYR A 144 -17.56 16.81 -15.29
CA TYR A 144 -18.76 17.62 -15.09
C TYR A 144 -18.52 18.74 -14.08
N THR A 145 -19.12 19.89 -14.34
CA THR A 145 -19.12 21.03 -13.41
C THR A 145 -20.48 21.73 -13.50
N THR A 146 -21.13 21.94 -12.36
CA THR A 146 -22.37 22.72 -12.29
C THR A 146 -22.13 24.18 -12.67
N ALA A 147 -23.14 24.85 -13.21
CA ALA A 147 -23.03 26.25 -13.66
C ALA A 147 -22.57 27.21 -12.54
N ASN A 148 -22.99 26.97 -11.31
CA ASN A 148 -22.59 27.73 -10.12
C ASN A 148 -21.28 27.27 -9.48
N ASN A 149 -20.61 26.28 -10.06
CA ASN A 149 -19.38 25.66 -9.54
C ASN A 149 -19.50 25.07 -8.10
N THR A 150 -20.69 24.70 -7.66
CA THR A 150 -20.89 24.07 -6.34
C THR A 150 -20.54 22.61 -6.32
N PHE A 151 -20.63 21.94 -7.47
CA PHE A 151 -20.26 20.54 -7.63
C PHE A 151 -19.36 20.34 -8.84
N LYS A 152 -18.34 19.52 -8.70
CA LYS A 152 -17.45 19.09 -9.79
C LYS A 152 -17.21 17.60 -9.69
N LEU A 153 -17.18 16.94 -10.83
CA LEU A 153 -16.77 15.54 -10.97
C LEU A 153 -15.56 15.49 -11.90
N ASP A 154 -14.47 14.96 -11.41
CA ASP A 154 -13.22 14.83 -12.14
C ASP A 154 -12.82 13.34 -12.22
N LEU A 155 -12.24 12.92 -13.34
CA LEU A 155 -11.48 11.69 -13.46
C LEU A 155 -10.02 11.99 -13.17
N MET A 156 -9.41 11.17 -12.32
CA MET A 156 -7.98 11.28 -11.97
C MET A 156 -7.24 10.09 -12.53
N GLY A 157 -6.08 10.32 -13.14
CA GLY A 157 -5.09 9.30 -13.49
C GLY A 157 -3.83 9.57 -12.69
N LYS A 158 -3.28 8.54 -12.04
CA LYS A 158 -2.08 8.67 -11.21
C LYS A 158 -1.11 7.55 -11.53
N VAL A 159 0.18 7.87 -11.48
CA VAL A 159 1.27 6.90 -11.62
C VAL A 159 2.39 7.31 -10.67
N GLY A 160 2.94 6.34 -9.97
CA GLY A 160 3.97 6.61 -8.98
C GLY A 160 4.91 5.45 -8.70
N ILE A 161 5.97 5.81 -7.98
CA ILE A 161 6.99 4.89 -7.50
C ILE A 161 7.50 5.39 -6.14
N GLY A 162 7.92 4.46 -5.29
CA GLY A 162 8.51 4.81 -4.00
C GLY A 162 8.95 3.62 -3.17
N PRO A 163 9.44 3.84 -1.96
CA PRO A 163 9.84 2.77 -1.06
C PRO A 163 8.64 2.06 -0.42
N VAL A 164 8.86 0.81 -0.01
CA VAL A 164 8.00 0.11 0.95
C VAL A 164 8.60 0.19 2.35
N ILE A 165 7.74 0.34 3.37
CA ILE A 165 8.15 0.49 4.78
C ILE A 165 7.43 -0.57 5.63
N PRO A 166 7.78 -1.86 5.46
CA PRO A 166 7.09 -2.95 6.14
C PRO A 166 7.48 -3.10 7.60
N HIS A 167 6.56 -3.64 8.38
CA HIS A 167 6.79 -4.24 9.69
C HIS A 167 6.52 -5.75 9.58
N VAL A 168 7.59 -6.54 9.72
CA VAL A 168 7.55 -7.99 9.49
C VAL A 168 7.41 -8.73 10.80
N GLN A 169 6.34 -9.50 10.94
CA GLN A 169 6.15 -10.41 12.06
C GLN A 169 6.11 -11.84 11.52
N ASN A 170 6.97 -12.69 12.03
CA ASN A 170 7.00 -14.07 11.56
C ASN A 170 7.48 -15.04 12.63
N SER A 171 7.08 -16.28 12.46
CA SER A 171 7.68 -17.44 13.10
C SER A 171 7.79 -18.54 12.05
N LEU A 172 8.98 -19.01 11.82
CA LEU A 172 9.27 -20.04 10.84
C LEU A 172 10.03 -21.16 11.55
N PHE A 173 9.47 -22.37 11.56
CA PHE A 173 10.02 -23.53 12.30
C PHE A 173 10.26 -23.25 13.80
N GLY A 174 9.37 -22.48 14.44
CA GLY A 174 9.49 -22.11 15.85
C GLY A 174 10.46 -20.96 16.14
N LEU A 175 11.10 -20.39 15.11
CA LEU A 175 12.03 -19.26 15.23
C LEU A 175 11.26 -17.96 14.98
N ALA A 176 10.82 -17.33 16.07
CA ALA A 176 10.03 -16.09 16.00
C ALA A 176 10.91 -14.86 15.83
N ASN A 177 10.37 -13.87 15.09
CA ASN A 177 10.99 -12.57 14.88
C ASN A 177 9.92 -11.48 14.72
N ASP A 178 10.11 -10.36 15.40
CA ASP A 178 9.22 -9.19 15.37
C ASP A 178 10.06 -7.89 15.38
N PRO A 179 10.74 -7.56 14.28
CA PRO A 179 11.54 -6.34 14.17
C PRO A 179 10.64 -5.11 14.00
N SER A 180 11.19 -3.94 14.31
CA SER A 180 10.57 -2.66 14.01
C SER A 180 10.42 -2.43 12.50
N PHE A 181 9.71 -1.35 12.11
CA PHE A 181 9.63 -0.90 10.71
C PHE A 181 11.00 -0.76 10.06
N GLN A 182 11.08 -1.07 8.78
CA GLN A 182 12.30 -0.98 7.99
C GLN A 182 12.02 -0.51 6.56
N PHE A 183 13.03 0.04 5.91
CA PHE A 183 12.99 0.15 4.45
C PHE A 183 13.17 -1.24 3.86
N GLY A 184 12.16 -1.73 3.14
CA GLY A 184 12.07 -3.12 2.71
C GLY A 184 12.09 -3.33 1.20
N GLY A 185 12.38 -2.30 0.39
CA GLY A 185 12.34 -2.38 -1.07
C GLY A 185 11.60 -1.23 -1.72
N TRP A 186 10.91 -1.50 -2.83
CA TRP A 186 10.19 -0.49 -3.59
C TRP A 186 8.84 -0.99 -4.10
N ASN A 187 7.95 -0.06 -4.41
CA ASN A 187 6.70 -0.31 -5.11
C ASN A 187 6.47 0.71 -6.22
N THR A 188 5.63 0.35 -7.16
CA THR A 188 5.13 1.23 -8.22
C THR A 188 3.67 0.93 -8.46
N GLY A 189 2.88 1.96 -8.78
CA GLY A 189 1.46 1.82 -8.97
C GLY A 189 0.87 2.72 -10.03
N ILE A 190 -0.25 2.26 -10.58
CA ILE A 190 -1.14 3.05 -11.43
C ILE A 190 -2.52 3.11 -10.76
N GLU A 191 -3.11 4.29 -10.77
CA GLU A 191 -4.39 4.53 -10.12
C GLU A 191 -5.31 5.34 -11.02
N THR A 192 -6.59 4.96 -11.03
CA THR A 192 -7.68 5.78 -11.57
C THR A 192 -8.67 6.09 -10.46
N ALA A 193 -9.16 7.33 -10.42
CA ALA A 193 -10.13 7.74 -9.41
C ALA A 193 -11.21 8.64 -9.96
N LEU A 194 -12.39 8.57 -9.34
CA LEU A 194 -13.46 9.55 -9.50
C LEU A 194 -13.47 10.47 -8.28
N LYS A 195 -13.26 11.76 -8.51
CA LYS A 195 -13.21 12.79 -7.47
C LYS A 195 -14.43 13.71 -7.57
N ALA A 196 -15.34 13.63 -6.62
CA ALA A 196 -16.51 14.47 -6.48
C ALA A 196 -16.21 15.61 -5.49
N THR A 197 -16.12 16.86 -5.97
CA THR A 197 -15.79 18.04 -5.15
C THR A 197 -17.04 18.88 -4.92
N ILE A 198 -17.31 19.23 -3.65
CA ILE A 198 -18.45 20.02 -3.18
C ILE A 198 -17.96 21.38 -2.66
N TYR A 199 -18.65 22.45 -3.03
CA TYR A 199 -18.33 23.82 -2.65
C TYR A 199 -16.87 24.22 -2.84
N ARG A 200 -16.17 23.59 -3.80
CA ARG A 200 -14.75 23.82 -4.17
C ARG A 200 -13.72 23.38 -3.11
N TYR A 201 -14.15 22.92 -1.93
CA TYR A 201 -13.26 22.61 -0.80
C TYR A 201 -13.26 21.15 -0.43
N VAL A 202 -14.42 20.57 -0.14
CA VAL A 202 -14.54 19.18 0.32
C VAL A 202 -14.69 18.26 -0.89
N TYR A 203 -14.04 17.11 -0.85
CA TYR A 203 -14.21 16.11 -1.89
C TYR A 203 -14.28 14.69 -1.33
N LEU A 204 -15.00 13.85 -2.05
CA LEU A 204 -14.96 12.39 -1.91
C LEU A 204 -14.25 11.83 -3.14
N GLU A 205 -13.35 10.88 -2.94
CA GLU A 205 -12.60 10.24 -4.02
C GLU A 205 -12.71 8.71 -3.88
N LEU A 206 -13.20 8.06 -4.93
CA LEU A 206 -13.21 6.61 -5.07
C LEU A 206 -12.15 6.20 -6.07
N SER A 207 -11.18 5.42 -5.63
CA SER A 207 -10.00 5.01 -6.42
C SER A 207 -9.92 3.51 -6.59
N GLN A 208 -9.40 3.12 -7.76
CA GLN A 208 -8.93 1.78 -8.07
C GLN A 208 -7.45 1.87 -8.41
N LYS A 209 -6.63 1.05 -7.76
CA LYS A 209 -5.18 1.10 -7.88
C LYS A 209 -4.61 -0.30 -8.08
N ILE A 210 -3.60 -0.42 -8.92
CA ILE A 210 -2.81 -1.64 -9.09
C ILE A 210 -1.38 -1.28 -8.76
N ASP A 211 -0.82 -1.98 -7.79
CA ASP A 211 0.56 -1.85 -7.36
C ASP A 211 1.34 -3.12 -7.64
N TYR A 212 2.62 -2.96 -7.92
CA TYR A 212 3.61 -4.01 -7.87
C TYR A 212 4.66 -3.67 -6.84
N SER A 213 4.84 -4.55 -5.87
CA SER A 213 5.77 -4.37 -4.76
C SER A 213 6.84 -5.44 -4.76
N ARG A 214 8.09 -5.01 -4.59
CA ARG A 214 9.25 -5.88 -4.42
C ARG A 214 9.86 -5.62 -3.05
N TYR A 215 9.71 -6.58 -2.17
CA TYR A 215 10.30 -6.58 -0.85
C TYR A 215 11.65 -7.31 -0.87
N SER A 216 12.64 -6.75 -0.18
CA SER A 216 13.98 -7.30 -0.07
C SER A 216 14.56 -6.99 1.30
N ASN A 217 15.47 -7.86 1.77
CA ASN A 217 16.14 -7.72 3.06
C ASN A 217 15.17 -7.59 4.26
N LEU A 218 13.98 -8.19 4.16
CA LEU A 218 13.04 -8.24 5.27
C LEU A 218 13.62 -9.09 6.39
N LYS A 219 13.64 -8.57 7.61
CA LYS A 219 14.23 -9.25 8.74
C LYS A 219 13.41 -10.48 9.15
N VAL A 220 14.07 -11.62 9.21
CA VAL A 220 13.59 -12.85 9.85
C VAL A 220 14.61 -13.27 10.91
N TYR A 221 14.30 -14.30 11.71
CA TYR A 221 15.25 -14.79 12.72
C TYR A 221 16.59 -15.15 12.06
N GLN A 222 17.67 -14.49 12.47
CA GLN A 222 19.06 -14.68 11.99
C GLN A 222 19.20 -14.69 10.45
N GLY A 223 18.38 -13.88 9.73
CA GLY A 223 18.45 -13.85 8.29
C GLY A 223 17.55 -12.81 7.65
N THR A 224 17.32 -13.00 6.36
CA THR A 224 16.49 -12.11 5.57
C THR A 224 15.48 -12.88 4.73
N ALA A 225 14.35 -12.20 4.42
CA ALA A 225 13.37 -12.67 3.47
C ALA A 225 13.27 -11.70 2.27
N ARG A 226 12.81 -12.22 1.14
CA ARG A 226 12.40 -11.43 -0.01
C ARG A 226 11.13 -12.01 -0.61
N GLN A 227 10.27 -11.12 -1.10
CA GLN A 227 9.05 -11.50 -1.83
C GLN A 227 8.63 -10.39 -2.78
N ASN A 228 7.77 -10.71 -3.72
CA ASN A 228 7.15 -9.73 -4.59
C ASN A 228 5.73 -10.16 -4.93
N PHE A 229 4.84 -9.20 -5.03
CA PHE A 229 3.46 -9.44 -5.42
C PHE A 229 2.87 -8.22 -6.13
N ALA A 230 1.82 -8.45 -6.91
CA ALA A 230 0.92 -7.40 -7.34
C ALA A 230 -0.28 -7.33 -6.38
N CYS A 231 -0.78 -6.11 -6.20
CA CYS A 231 -1.90 -5.80 -5.33
C CYS A 231 -2.92 -4.98 -6.12
N TYR A 232 -4.20 -5.33 -6.01
CA TYR A 232 -5.31 -4.46 -6.41
C TYR A 232 -5.90 -3.84 -5.16
N GLU A 233 -6.06 -2.51 -5.16
CA GLU A 233 -6.64 -1.76 -4.06
C GLU A 233 -7.91 -1.04 -4.51
N LEU A 234 -8.93 -1.07 -3.64
CA LEU A 234 -10.10 -0.22 -3.72
C LEU A 234 -10.07 0.74 -2.52
N ILE A 235 -10.13 2.05 -2.80
CA ILE A 235 -9.87 3.11 -1.83
C ILE A 235 -11.00 4.10 -1.85
N LEU A 236 -11.51 4.48 -0.67
CA LEU A 236 -12.47 5.56 -0.48
C LEU A 236 -11.88 6.61 0.44
N SER A 237 -11.73 7.84 -0.06
CA SER A 237 -11.09 8.94 0.67
C SER A 237 -11.98 10.17 0.76
N LEU A 238 -11.93 10.84 1.90
CA LEU A 238 -12.48 12.16 2.13
C LEU A 238 -11.32 13.16 2.18
N GLY A 239 -11.47 14.31 1.51
CA GLY A 239 -10.38 15.27 1.46
C GLY A 239 -10.81 16.72 1.32
N LEU A 240 -9.80 17.59 1.39
CA LEU A 240 -9.93 19.04 1.30
C LEU A 240 -9.03 19.60 0.20
N ASN A 241 -9.55 20.55 -0.58
CA ASN A 241 -8.77 21.38 -1.50
C ASN A 241 -8.53 22.76 -0.86
N LEU A 242 -7.27 23.16 -0.77
CA LEU A 242 -6.82 24.42 -0.20
C LEU A 242 -6.19 25.26 -1.32
N LYS A 243 -6.82 26.39 -1.67
CA LYS A 243 -6.24 27.33 -2.63
C LYS A 243 -5.14 28.13 -1.93
N LEU A 244 -3.92 28.03 -2.44
CA LEU A 244 -2.84 28.90 -2.01
C LEU A 244 -3.05 30.29 -2.65
N ARG A 245 -2.89 31.35 -1.87
CA ARG A 245 -2.99 32.74 -2.32
C ARG A 245 -1.68 33.22 -2.92
#